data_4c7a8bd2efd8c4c4ff50ded468e96ed4
#
_entry.id   4c7a8bd2efd8c4c4ff50ded468e96ed4
#
_cell.length_a   1.000
_cell.length_b   1.000
_cell.length_c   1.000
_cell.angle_alpha   90.00
_cell.angle_beta   90.00
_cell.angle_gamma   90.00
#
_symmetry.space_group_name_H-M   'P 1'
#
loop_
_entity.id
_entity.type
_entity.pdbx_description
1 polymer ?
#
loop_
_entity_poly.entity_id
_entity_poly.type
_entity_poly.pdbx_seq_one_letter_code
_entity_poly.pdbx_strand_id
1 'polypeptide(L)'
;MAIVAGLAMMVSCGLKEIGGELPQKNEGIWKGPGADLKPGGPGSVKRSVWYVTGFDYPEGYDWMSDPEAGSVRCSLVVYANAVPMLKIPVGTEYQTSAAPDMHRMIEGDLYTDFSTDSMTVIKKNGKYLFSYPGREMMIGMHADSSGVYTLGQSRQGKGFSFRRDGGLLFENAKGDLLGQMVVTDGGCAFAFSEKVAGAGKERYYLYRDGKVSQIAVREDVRKVLDVTVSDGEVYYIATLTGITHPVLVCEDGMYMLEFPLSVRVDSCRFIAAEGEILIEGVFSTHTGLMTSGLWRKEVRECIFPTGMVLWASCTDGGGVSCLLAHCSADDLRISRCGELIAFPEGYTAMGTAPLAMVDGILHVGMTSMEGAQPAVWMDGDLKKLNFNGYISSISVWEP
;
A
#
# COMPACT_ATOMS: atom_id res chain seq x y z
N MET A 1 -5.90 21.19 4.00
CA MET A 1 -5.00 21.41 2.84
C MET A 1 -3.53 21.09 3.15
N ALA A 2 -3.10 21.08 4.40
CA ALA A 2 -1.71 20.76 4.77
C ALA A 2 -1.37 19.24 4.68
N ILE A 3 -2.26 18.34 5.04
CA ILE A 3 -1.99 16.89 5.05
C ILE A 3 -1.97 16.29 3.63
N VAL A 4 -2.80 16.77 2.72
CA VAL A 4 -2.78 16.32 1.29
C VAL A 4 -1.63 16.99 0.53
N ALA A 5 -1.16 18.17 0.95
CA ALA A 5 0.00 18.84 0.36
C ALA A 5 1.34 18.23 0.83
N GLY A 6 1.40 17.60 2.00
CA GLY A 6 2.60 16.93 2.52
C GLY A 6 3.00 15.70 1.69
N LEU A 7 2.06 15.02 1.03
CA LEU A 7 2.36 13.90 0.13
C LEU A 7 2.84 14.34 -1.26
N ALA A 8 2.60 15.60 -1.64
CA ALA A 8 2.95 16.10 -2.97
C ALA A 8 4.21 16.99 -3.03
N MET A 9 4.79 17.39 -1.90
CA MET A 9 5.90 18.35 -1.83
C MET A 9 7.28 17.77 -1.55
N MET A 10 7.48 16.46 -1.56
CA MET A 10 8.82 15.88 -1.43
C MET A 10 9.52 15.54 -2.76
N VAL A 11 9.14 16.20 -3.83
CA VAL A 11 9.81 16.05 -5.13
C VAL A 11 10.45 17.38 -5.49
N SER A 12 11.62 17.66 -4.99
CA SER A 12 12.67 18.46 -5.65
C SER A 12 13.81 18.82 -4.68
N CYS A 13 14.81 18.02 -4.58
CA CYS A 13 16.15 18.50 -4.21
C CYS A 13 17.18 17.67 -4.98
N GLY A 14 18.02 18.38 -5.73
CA GLY A 14 19.02 17.81 -6.60
C GLY A 14 20.07 16.99 -5.86
N LEU A 15 20.32 15.80 -6.35
CA LEU A 15 21.38 14.90 -5.92
C LEU A 15 22.69 15.24 -6.64
N LYS A 16 23.74 15.52 -5.88
CA LYS A 16 25.12 15.43 -6.35
C LYS A 16 25.54 13.97 -6.43
N GLU A 17 26.17 13.61 -7.53
CA GLU A 17 26.79 12.30 -7.72
C GLU A 17 27.74 11.96 -6.57
N ILE A 18 27.48 10.86 -5.90
CA ILE A 18 28.45 10.18 -5.04
C ILE A 18 28.64 8.81 -5.68
N GLY A 19 29.69 8.69 -6.48
CA GLY A 19 30.24 7.39 -6.88
C GLY A 19 30.81 6.71 -5.63
N GLY A 20 30.09 5.79 -5.07
CA GLY A 20 30.50 4.98 -3.93
C GLY A 20 30.26 3.51 -4.25
N GLU A 21 31.29 2.68 -4.03
CA GLU A 21 31.19 1.23 -4.08
C GLU A 21 30.03 0.75 -3.20
N LEU A 22 29.29 -0.24 -3.68
CA LEU A 22 28.21 -0.88 -2.94
C LEU A 22 28.71 -1.26 -1.53
N PRO A 23 28.06 -0.84 -0.45
CA PRO A 23 28.49 -1.19 0.89
C PRO A 23 28.41 -2.70 1.07
N GLN A 24 29.58 -3.34 1.11
CA GLN A 24 29.71 -4.73 1.49
C GLN A 24 29.53 -4.85 3.00
N LYS A 25 28.64 -5.77 3.39
CA LYS A 25 28.40 -6.28 4.74
C LYS A 25 27.80 -5.30 5.77
N ASN A 26 26.49 -5.24 5.81
CA ASN A 26 25.80 -5.08 7.09
C ASN A 26 25.09 -6.39 7.42
N GLU A 27 25.65 -7.15 8.34
CA GLU A 27 25.03 -8.35 8.89
C GLU A 27 23.92 -7.91 9.85
N GLY A 28 22.72 -7.68 9.33
CA GLY A 28 21.51 -7.61 10.15
C GLY A 28 21.34 -8.94 10.89
N ILE A 29 21.04 -8.91 12.17
CA ILE A 29 20.77 -10.13 12.94
C ILE A 29 19.36 -10.59 12.53
N TRP A 30 19.29 -11.41 11.49
CA TRP A 30 18.06 -12.10 11.12
C TRP A 30 17.89 -13.32 12.03
N LYS A 31 16.89 -13.29 12.89
CA LYS A 31 16.34 -14.48 13.53
C LYS A 31 15.10 -14.88 12.74
N GLY A 32 15.22 -15.88 11.88
CA GLY A 32 14.13 -16.33 11.02
C GLY A 32 12.82 -16.54 11.80
N PRO A 33 11.66 -16.45 11.15
CA PRO A 33 10.39 -16.77 11.78
C PRO A 33 10.45 -18.21 12.28
N GLY A 34 10.38 -18.40 13.58
CA GLY A 34 10.36 -19.73 14.18
C GLY A 34 11.63 -20.22 14.86
N ALA A 35 12.71 -19.43 14.93
CA ALA A 35 13.90 -19.87 15.69
C ALA A 35 13.59 -20.19 17.17
N ASP A 36 12.53 -19.60 17.73
CA ASP A 36 12.05 -19.85 19.09
C ASP A 36 10.58 -20.36 19.16
N LEU A 37 9.87 -20.44 18.04
CA LEU A 37 8.57 -21.08 17.96
C LEU A 37 8.80 -22.57 17.71
N LYS A 38 9.02 -23.36 18.76
CA LYS A 38 8.97 -24.83 18.63
C LYS A 38 7.66 -25.21 17.94
N PRO A 39 7.69 -26.01 16.85
CA PRO A 39 6.45 -26.51 16.27
C PRO A 39 5.67 -27.16 17.41
N GLY A 40 4.49 -26.65 17.66
CA GLY A 40 3.59 -27.29 18.64
C GLY A 40 3.36 -28.73 18.18
N GLY A 41 3.27 -29.65 19.13
CA GLY A 41 2.95 -31.04 18.85
C GLY A 41 1.62 -31.16 18.08
N PRO A 42 1.27 -32.36 17.56
CA PRO A 42 0.03 -32.57 16.81
C PRO A 42 -1.18 -32.09 17.61
N GLY A 43 -1.84 -31.02 17.14
CA GLY A 43 -2.95 -30.35 17.82
C GLY A 43 -2.68 -28.88 18.20
N SER A 44 -1.50 -28.32 17.92
CA SER A 44 -1.28 -26.88 18.12
C SER A 44 -2.09 -26.06 17.13
N VAL A 45 -2.93 -25.18 17.64
CA VAL A 45 -3.62 -24.16 16.85
C VAL A 45 -2.54 -23.32 16.15
N LYS A 46 -2.53 -23.30 14.85
CA LYS A 46 -1.70 -22.37 14.07
C LYS A 46 -2.11 -20.96 14.50
N ARG A 47 -1.19 -20.20 15.06
CA ARG A 47 -1.44 -18.82 15.44
C ARG A 47 -0.85 -17.91 14.36
N SER A 48 -1.63 -16.95 13.94
CA SER A 48 -1.18 -15.89 13.05
C SER A 48 -0.03 -15.13 13.68
N VAL A 49 0.94 -14.75 12.88
CA VAL A 49 2.05 -13.88 13.29
C VAL A 49 1.85 -12.53 12.66
N TRP A 50 1.77 -11.49 13.48
CA TRP A 50 1.73 -10.13 12.96
C TRP A 50 3.11 -9.49 13.02
N TYR A 51 3.42 -8.74 11.97
CA TYR A 51 4.67 -8.04 11.80
C TYR A 51 4.44 -6.54 11.76
N VAL A 52 5.25 -5.81 12.52
CA VAL A 52 5.35 -4.36 12.42
C VAL A 52 6.63 -4.01 11.72
N THR A 53 6.54 -3.23 10.67
CA THR A 53 7.69 -2.62 10.01
C THR A 53 7.70 -1.14 10.29
N GLY A 54 8.83 -0.58 10.66
CA GLY A 54 8.97 0.83 11.01
C GLY A 54 10.37 1.38 10.76
N PHE A 55 10.50 2.68 10.92
CA PHE A 55 11.78 3.39 10.82
C PHE A 55 12.21 3.84 12.20
N ASP A 56 13.43 3.45 12.59
CA ASP A 56 14.06 3.74 13.87
C ASP A 56 15.21 4.74 13.67
N TYR A 57 15.05 5.92 14.23
CA TYR A 57 16.03 7.00 14.20
C TYR A 57 16.99 6.91 15.40
N PRO A 58 18.12 7.63 15.39
CA PRO A 58 19.03 7.67 16.51
C PRO A 58 18.32 8.07 17.81
N GLU A 59 18.74 7.49 18.93
CA GLU A 59 18.21 7.82 20.25
C GLU A 59 18.33 9.33 20.55
N GLY A 60 17.27 9.94 21.05
CA GLY A 60 17.21 11.37 21.35
C GLY A 60 17.06 12.30 20.14
N TYR A 61 17.00 11.77 18.93
CA TYR A 61 16.74 12.56 17.74
C TYR A 61 15.23 12.82 17.58
N ASP A 62 14.86 14.10 17.50
CA ASP A 62 13.47 14.55 17.27
C ASP A 62 13.15 14.58 15.77
N TRP A 63 12.88 13.40 15.22
CA TRP A 63 12.57 13.23 13.81
C TRP A 63 11.23 13.85 13.38
N MET A 64 10.31 14.10 14.31
CA MET A 64 8.99 14.72 14.01
C MET A 64 9.11 16.21 13.75
N SER A 65 9.95 16.90 14.50
CA SER A 65 10.11 18.35 14.40
C SER A 65 11.20 18.77 13.42
N ASP A 66 12.08 17.84 13.01
CA ASP A 66 13.18 18.15 12.10
C ASP A 66 12.73 18.02 10.63
N PRO A 67 12.65 19.13 9.87
CA PRO A 67 12.30 19.07 8.46
C PRO A 67 13.33 18.33 7.60
N GLU A 68 14.54 18.12 8.13
CA GLU A 68 15.60 17.35 7.46
C GLU A 68 15.68 15.90 7.93
N ALA A 69 14.69 15.40 8.67
CA ALA A 69 14.65 14.00 9.13
C ALA A 69 14.85 13.00 7.98
N GLY A 70 14.41 13.37 6.77
CA GLY A 70 14.68 12.62 5.55
C GLY A 70 16.15 12.45 5.18
N SER A 71 17.06 13.28 5.69
CA SER A 71 18.52 13.18 5.45
C SER A 71 19.25 12.39 6.51
N VAL A 72 18.60 12.10 7.64
CA VAL A 72 19.23 11.39 8.77
C VAL A 72 19.22 9.88 8.54
N ARG A 73 20.35 9.24 8.83
CA ARG A 73 20.44 7.78 8.77
C ARG A 73 19.55 7.16 9.83
N CYS A 74 18.66 6.28 9.40
CA CYS A 74 17.81 5.50 10.27
C CYS A 74 18.02 4.00 10.05
N SER A 75 17.27 3.19 10.77
CA SER A 75 17.20 1.74 10.53
C SER A 75 15.78 1.34 10.20
N LEU A 76 15.62 0.43 9.26
CA LEU A 76 14.37 -0.29 9.08
C LEU A 76 14.32 -1.39 10.15
N VAL A 77 13.25 -1.41 10.94
CA VAL A 77 13.05 -2.37 12.01
C VAL A 77 11.83 -3.22 11.74
N VAL A 78 11.92 -4.50 12.14
CA VAL A 78 10.79 -5.43 12.09
C VAL A 78 10.60 -6.04 13.46
N TYR A 79 9.36 -6.04 13.92
CA TYR A 79 8.89 -6.72 15.11
C TYR A 79 7.89 -7.80 14.73
N ALA A 80 7.99 -8.99 15.32
CA ALA A 80 6.98 -10.03 15.22
C ALA A 80 6.30 -10.21 16.58
N ASN A 81 4.97 -10.11 16.63
CA ASN A 81 4.22 -10.18 17.88
C ASN A 81 4.81 -9.25 18.97
N ALA A 82 5.26 -8.05 18.57
CA ALA A 82 5.98 -7.05 19.35
C ALA A 82 7.37 -7.48 19.89
N VAL A 83 7.95 -8.55 19.39
CA VAL A 83 9.35 -8.95 19.69
C VAL A 83 10.25 -8.47 18.55
N PRO A 84 11.35 -7.75 18.83
CA PRO A 84 12.25 -7.28 17.79
C PRO A 84 12.90 -8.46 17.06
N MET A 85 12.86 -8.43 15.74
CA MET A 85 13.39 -9.48 14.88
C MET A 85 14.55 -9.02 14.02
N LEU A 86 14.41 -7.84 13.40
CA LEU A 86 15.34 -7.37 12.39
C LEU A 86 15.57 -5.88 12.57
N LYS A 87 16.82 -5.45 12.45
CA LYS A 87 17.21 -4.04 12.36
C LYS A 87 18.24 -3.89 11.25
N ILE A 88 17.88 -3.18 10.19
CA ILE A 88 18.72 -2.96 9.02
C ILE A 88 19.04 -1.48 8.93
N PRO A 89 20.31 -1.06 9.05
CA PRO A 89 20.68 0.31 8.75
C PRO A 89 20.31 0.66 7.31
N VAL A 90 19.62 1.77 7.12
CA VAL A 90 19.25 2.28 5.81
C VAL A 90 19.85 3.66 5.60
N GLY A 91 20.28 3.92 4.39
CA GLY A 91 20.77 5.24 4.02
C GLY A 91 19.63 6.21 3.71
N THR A 92 20.00 7.41 3.34
CA THR A 92 19.06 8.47 2.93
C THR A 92 18.25 8.11 1.69
N GLU A 93 18.71 7.15 0.90
CA GLU A 93 18.04 6.65 -0.29
C GLU A 93 16.64 6.07 -0.05
N TYR A 94 16.38 5.54 1.16
CA TYR A 94 15.04 5.08 1.52
C TYR A 94 14.04 6.21 1.75
N GLN A 95 14.53 7.36 2.11
CA GLN A 95 13.70 8.51 2.46
C GLN A 95 13.34 9.36 1.25
N THR A 96 14.05 9.20 0.15
CA THR A 96 13.81 9.93 -1.09
C THR A 96 12.79 9.25 -2.01
N SER A 97 12.45 7.98 -1.76
CA SER A 97 11.44 7.29 -2.54
C SER A 97 10.09 7.44 -1.84
N ALA A 98 9.22 8.24 -2.44
CA ALA A 98 7.82 8.39 -2.01
C ALA A 98 6.96 7.16 -2.34
N ALA A 99 7.56 6.02 -2.66
CA ALA A 99 6.83 4.83 -3.04
C ALA A 99 6.30 4.11 -1.80
N PRO A 100 5.00 3.88 -1.69
CA PRO A 100 4.40 3.20 -0.54
C PRO A 100 4.86 1.75 -0.35
N ASP A 101 5.46 1.12 -1.37
CA ASP A 101 5.83 -0.29 -1.38
C ASP A 101 7.35 -0.53 -1.29
N MET A 102 8.12 0.41 -0.74
CA MET A 102 9.57 0.25 -0.54
C MET A 102 9.96 -0.97 0.30
N HIS A 103 9.06 -1.45 1.13
CA HIS A 103 9.27 -2.61 1.98
C HIS A 103 7.96 -3.36 2.20
N ARG A 104 8.03 -4.67 2.13
CA ARG A 104 6.86 -5.54 2.28
C ARG A 104 7.25 -6.84 2.97
N MET A 105 6.44 -7.23 3.95
CA MET A 105 6.51 -8.58 4.52
C MET A 105 5.71 -9.53 3.64
N ILE A 106 6.32 -10.61 3.21
CA ILE A 106 5.69 -11.66 2.40
C ILE A 106 6.12 -12.99 2.99
N GLU A 107 5.19 -13.80 3.44
CA GLU A 107 5.44 -15.12 4.03
C GLU A 107 6.52 -15.11 5.14
N GLY A 108 6.53 -14.06 5.97
CA GLY A 108 7.49 -13.92 7.06
C GLY A 108 8.87 -13.40 6.67
N ASP A 109 9.14 -13.12 5.39
CA ASP A 109 10.36 -12.49 4.91
C ASP A 109 10.13 -11.01 4.56
N LEU A 110 11.10 -10.16 4.88
CA LEU A 110 11.09 -8.75 4.53
C LEU A 110 11.75 -8.53 3.17
N TYR A 111 10.99 -8.05 2.21
CA TYR A 111 11.49 -7.59 0.93
C TYR A 111 11.54 -6.07 0.90
N THR A 112 12.61 -5.51 0.37
CA THR A 112 12.80 -4.07 0.22
C THR A 112 13.33 -3.75 -1.15
N ASP A 113 12.83 -2.68 -1.75
CA ASP A 113 13.42 -2.10 -2.94
C ASP A 113 14.23 -0.86 -2.58
N PHE A 114 15.19 -0.57 -3.43
CA PHE A 114 16.03 0.60 -3.31
C PHE A 114 16.51 0.98 -4.71
N SER A 115 16.30 2.21 -5.10
CA SER A 115 16.65 2.68 -6.45
C SER A 115 17.72 3.76 -6.39
N THR A 116 18.80 3.53 -7.13
CA THR A 116 19.79 4.56 -7.49
C THR A 116 19.34 5.26 -8.79
N ASP A 117 20.13 6.21 -9.28
CA ASP A 117 19.85 6.87 -10.57
C ASP A 117 19.92 5.91 -11.77
N SER A 118 20.59 4.78 -11.65
CA SER A 118 20.83 3.84 -12.74
C SER A 118 20.30 2.42 -12.51
N MET A 119 19.97 2.06 -11.27
CA MET A 119 19.60 0.68 -10.93
C MET A 119 18.50 0.65 -9.88
N THR A 120 17.66 -0.38 -9.97
CA THR A 120 16.79 -0.82 -8.88
C THR A 120 17.36 -2.09 -8.26
N VAL A 121 17.47 -2.11 -6.94
CA VAL A 121 18.03 -3.21 -6.14
C VAL A 121 16.94 -3.78 -5.25
N ILE A 122 16.80 -5.10 -5.25
CA ILE A 122 15.89 -5.81 -4.34
C ILE A 122 16.71 -6.56 -3.29
N LYS A 123 16.31 -6.41 -2.04
CA LYS A 123 16.90 -7.09 -0.89
C LYS A 123 15.86 -7.95 -0.20
N LYS A 124 16.29 -9.09 0.33
CA LYS A 124 15.49 -9.97 1.20
C LYS A 124 16.16 -10.01 2.57
N ASN A 125 15.44 -9.65 3.62
CA ASN A 125 15.94 -9.59 5.00
C ASN A 125 17.26 -8.79 5.12
N GLY A 126 17.33 -7.67 4.38
CA GLY A 126 18.50 -6.80 4.32
C GLY A 126 19.66 -7.30 3.44
N LYS A 127 19.59 -8.53 2.93
CA LYS A 127 20.63 -9.08 2.04
C LYS A 127 20.26 -8.83 0.58
N TYR A 128 21.28 -8.52 -0.24
CA TYR A 128 21.13 -8.41 -1.67
C TYR A 128 20.50 -9.67 -2.25
N LEU A 129 19.49 -9.51 -3.07
CA LEU A 129 18.84 -10.60 -3.78
C LEU A 129 19.14 -10.52 -5.28
N PHE A 130 18.75 -9.41 -5.92
CA PHE A 130 19.05 -9.11 -7.32
C PHE A 130 18.93 -7.61 -7.58
N SER A 131 19.39 -7.20 -8.77
CA SER A 131 19.20 -5.84 -9.27
C SER A 131 18.98 -5.83 -10.77
N TYR A 132 18.44 -4.73 -11.27
CA TYR A 132 18.26 -4.52 -12.71
C TYR A 132 18.45 -3.05 -13.06
N PRO A 133 18.81 -2.76 -14.33
CA PRO A 133 18.98 -1.39 -14.81
C PRO A 133 17.68 -0.59 -14.77
N GLY A 134 17.80 0.71 -14.51
CA GLY A 134 16.70 1.65 -14.49
C GLY A 134 16.27 2.02 -13.08
N ARG A 135 15.84 3.27 -12.95
CA ARG A 135 15.25 3.79 -11.72
C ARG A 135 13.74 3.71 -11.82
N GLU A 136 13.16 2.80 -11.09
CA GLU A 136 11.73 2.57 -11.06
C GLU A 136 11.15 2.95 -9.68
N MET A 137 9.91 3.42 -9.68
CA MET A 137 9.09 3.48 -8.48
C MET A 137 8.36 2.15 -8.36
N MET A 138 8.60 1.43 -7.28
CA MET A 138 7.94 0.16 -7.04
C MET A 138 6.45 0.39 -6.78
N ILE A 139 5.60 -0.26 -7.59
CA ILE A 139 4.13 -0.20 -7.49
C ILE A 139 3.58 -1.47 -6.86
N GLY A 140 4.22 -2.61 -7.12
CA GLY A 140 3.82 -3.89 -6.57
C GLY A 140 4.99 -4.84 -6.42
N MET A 141 4.94 -5.65 -5.38
CA MET A 141 5.91 -6.71 -5.12
C MET A 141 5.19 -7.93 -4.55
N HIS A 142 5.52 -9.10 -5.05
CA HIS A 142 5.06 -10.38 -4.54
C HIS A 142 6.19 -11.39 -4.61
N ALA A 143 6.16 -12.37 -3.71
CA ALA A 143 7.11 -13.49 -3.72
C ALA A 143 6.38 -14.78 -3.40
N ASP A 144 6.72 -15.82 -4.14
CA ASP A 144 6.23 -17.18 -3.94
C ASP A 144 7.32 -18.20 -4.27
N SER A 145 6.98 -19.47 -4.33
CA SER A 145 7.92 -20.56 -4.67
C SER A 145 8.49 -20.47 -6.10
N SER A 146 7.88 -19.67 -6.99
CA SER A 146 8.33 -19.49 -8.37
C SER A 146 9.30 -18.31 -8.54
N GLY A 147 9.37 -17.38 -7.58
CA GLY A 147 10.29 -16.25 -7.58
C GLY A 147 9.73 -14.99 -6.97
N VAL A 148 10.46 -13.90 -7.14
CA VAL A 148 10.07 -12.56 -6.70
C VAL A 148 9.62 -11.72 -7.88
N TYR A 149 8.36 -11.31 -7.85
CA TYR A 149 7.73 -10.47 -8.87
C TYR A 149 7.77 -9.01 -8.46
N THR A 150 8.10 -8.14 -9.40
CA THR A 150 8.12 -6.70 -9.20
C THR A 150 7.41 -5.99 -10.35
N LEU A 151 6.54 -5.05 -10.02
CA LEU A 151 5.91 -4.12 -10.95
C LEU A 151 6.42 -2.71 -10.62
N GLY A 152 7.20 -2.15 -11.51
CA GLY A 152 7.83 -0.84 -11.36
C GLY A 152 7.36 0.14 -12.43
N GLN A 153 7.18 1.40 -12.03
CA GLN A 153 6.89 2.51 -12.93
C GLN A 153 8.14 3.35 -13.14
N SER A 154 8.42 3.74 -14.38
CA SER A 154 9.54 4.62 -14.68
C SER A 154 9.39 5.98 -13.99
N ARG A 155 10.43 6.42 -13.27
CA ARG A 155 10.46 7.76 -12.65
C ARG A 155 10.71 8.90 -13.65
N GLN A 156 11.20 8.57 -14.84
CA GLN A 156 11.55 9.54 -15.87
C GLN A 156 10.42 9.82 -16.86
N GLY A 157 9.26 9.20 -16.71
CA GLY A 157 8.17 9.38 -17.64
C GLY A 157 7.04 8.37 -17.51
N LYS A 158 6.35 8.16 -18.60
CA LYS A 158 5.34 7.12 -18.73
C LYS A 158 6.00 5.78 -18.95
N GLY A 159 5.27 4.76 -18.57
CA GLY A 159 5.67 3.39 -18.77
C GLY A 159 6.00 2.67 -17.48
N PHE A 160 5.98 1.37 -17.58
CA PHE A 160 6.19 0.46 -16.46
C PHE A 160 6.82 -0.84 -16.94
N SER A 161 7.41 -1.58 -16.03
CA SER A 161 7.97 -2.91 -16.29
C SER A 161 7.49 -3.92 -15.24
N PHE A 162 7.30 -5.16 -15.68
CA PHE A 162 7.01 -6.29 -14.82
C PHE A 162 8.13 -7.33 -14.95
N ARG A 163 8.66 -7.77 -13.82
CA ARG A 163 9.83 -8.64 -13.75
C ARG A 163 9.64 -9.80 -12.79
N ARG A 164 10.41 -10.87 -13.02
CA ARG A 164 10.60 -11.96 -12.05
C ARG A 164 12.09 -12.16 -11.83
N ASP A 165 12.53 -12.13 -10.60
CA ASP A 165 13.93 -12.26 -10.18
C ASP A 165 14.87 -11.32 -10.95
N GLY A 166 14.40 -10.10 -11.24
CA GLY A 166 15.08 -9.10 -12.05
C GLY A 166 14.96 -9.28 -13.58
N GLY A 167 14.56 -10.46 -14.03
CA GLY A 167 14.33 -10.74 -15.45
C GLY A 167 13.05 -10.11 -15.97
N LEU A 168 13.12 -9.38 -17.09
CA LEU A 168 11.99 -8.68 -17.70
C LEU A 168 10.99 -9.71 -18.27
N LEU A 169 9.74 -9.66 -17.81
CA LEU A 169 8.63 -10.45 -18.33
C LEU A 169 7.74 -9.61 -19.27
N PHE A 170 7.52 -8.35 -18.93
CA PHE A 170 6.71 -7.44 -19.72
C PHE A 170 7.16 -6.00 -19.51
N GLU A 171 7.11 -5.20 -20.57
CA GLU A 171 7.38 -3.76 -20.53
C GLU A 171 6.39 -3.01 -21.42
N ASN A 172 5.93 -1.86 -20.94
CA ASN A 172 5.15 -0.93 -21.72
C ASN A 172 5.65 0.50 -21.51
N ALA A 173 6.25 1.08 -22.53
CA ALA A 173 6.86 2.42 -22.47
C ALA A 173 5.87 3.58 -22.52
N LYS A 174 4.57 3.33 -22.80
CA LYS A 174 3.57 4.37 -23.08
C LYS A 174 2.31 4.26 -22.24
N GLY A 175 2.08 3.09 -21.65
CA GLY A 175 0.89 2.78 -20.87
C GLY A 175 0.89 3.45 -19.50
N ASP A 176 -0.30 3.68 -19.00
CA ASP A 176 -0.55 4.12 -17.62
C ASP A 176 -1.13 2.94 -16.86
N LEU A 177 -0.55 2.58 -15.69
CA LEU A 177 -1.08 1.52 -14.83
C LEU A 177 -2.45 1.92 -14.28
N LEU A 178 -3.32 0.92 -14.14
CA LEU A 178 -4.65 1.05 -13.55
C LEU A 178 -4.72 0.09 -12.35
N GLY A 179 -4.99 0.64 -11.18
CA GLY A 179 -5.10 -0.14 -9.96
C GLY A 179 -3.78 -0.70 -9.44
N GLN A 180 -3.90 -1.76 -8.67
CA GLN A 180 -2.79 -2.45 -8.02
C GLN A 180 -2.46 -3.77 -8.71
N MET A 181 -1.25 -4.27 -8.49
CA MET A 181 -0.91 -5.65 -8.83
C MET A 181 -1.66 -6.60 -7.90
N VAL A 182 -2.36 -7.55 -8.48
CA VAL A 182 -3.12 -8.58 -7.77
C VAL A 182 -2.40 -9.90 -7.90
N VAL A 183 -2.34 -10.65 -6.80
CA VAL A 183 -1.84 -12.03 -6.79
C VAL A 183 -2.97 -12.96 -7.23
N THR A 184 -2.66 -13.88 -8.13
CA THR A 184 -3.57 -14.90 -8.65
C THR A 184 -2.97 -16.28 -8.42
N ASP A 185 -3.76 -17.36 -8.58
CA ASP A 185 -3.27 -18.74 -8.46
C ASP A 185 -2.12 -19.08 -9.41
N GLY A 186 -1.99 -18.35 -10.52
CA GLY A 186 -0.95 -18.57 -11.54
C GLY A 186 0.19 -17.55 -11.52
N GLY A 187 0.22 -16.61 -10.55
CA GLY A 187 1.21 -15.55 -10.46
C GLY A 187 0.62 -14.19 -10.17
N CYS A 188 0.83 -13.21 -11.04
CA CYS A 188 0.36 -11.84 -10.84
C CYS A 188 -0.45 -11.33 -12.03
N ALA A 189 -1.44 -10.49 -11.73
CA ALA A 189 -2.23 -9.74 -12.70
C ALA A 189 -2.17 -8.24 -12.40
N PHE A 190 -2.21 -7.44 -13.45
CA PHE A 190 -2.34 -5.98 -13.37
C PHE A 190 -2.95 -5.43 -14.66
N ALA A 191 -3.62 -4.27 -14.55
CA ALA A 191 -4.24 -3.62 -15.69
C ALA A 191 -3.52 -2.34 -16.08
N PHE A 192 -3.66 -1.95 -17.34
CA PHE A 192 -3.11 -0.72 -17.86
C PHE A 192 -3.93 -0.16 -19.02
N SER A 193 -3.75 1.12 -19.30
CA SER A 193 -4.37 1.78 -20.44
C SER A 193 -3.33 2.32 -21.41
N GLU A 194 -3.72 2.42 -22.68
CA GLU A 194 -2.95 3.08 -23.74
C GLU A 194 -3.82 4.08 -24.49
N LYS A 195 -3.27 5.26 -24.74
CA LYS A 195 -3.92 6.26 -25.58
C LYS A 195 -3.86 5.87 -27.06
N VAL A 196 -5.01 5.85 -27.72
CA VAL A 196 -5.09 5.63 -29.17
C VAL A 196 -4.71 6.93 -29.88
N ALA A 197 -3.68 6.87 -30.71
CA ALA A 197 -3.21 8.03 -31.45
C ALA A 197 -4.32 8.62 -32.34
N GLY A 198 -4.58 9.93 -32.20
CA GLY A 198 -5.54 10.67 -33.01
C GLY A 198 -7.02 10.49 -32.65
N ALA A 199 -7.37 9.61 -31.71
CA ALA A 199 -8.78 9.30 -31.41
C ALA A 199 -9.30 9.88 -30.09
N GLY A 200 -8.42 10.39 -29.21
CA GLY A 200 -8.80 10.84 -27.87
C GLY A 200 -9.39 9.72 -26.98
N LYS A 201 -9.30 8.47 -27.44
CA LYS A 201 -9.80 7.28 -26.74
C LYS A 201 -8.64 6.52 -26.10
N GLU A 202 -8.95 5.78 -25.07
CA GLU A 202 -8.03 4.84 -24.40
C GLU A 202 -8.47 3.41 -24.72
N ARG A 203 -7.49 2.51 -24.79
CA ARG A 203 -7.69 1.06 -24.76
C ARG A 203 -7.19 0.54 -23.45
N TYR A 204 -7.88 -0.47 -22.92
CA TYR A 204 -7.61 -1.04 -21.61
C TYR A 204 -7.17 -2.48 -21.79
N TYR A 205 -6.16 -2.87 -21.03
CA TYR A 205 -5.53 -4.17 -21.14
C TYR A 205 -5.35 -4.79 -19.75
N LEU A 206 -5.41 -6.09 -19.70
CA LEU A 206 -5.05 -6.92 -18.56
C LEU A 206 -3.83 -7.77 -18.91
N TYR A 207 -2.78 -7.67 -18.11
CA TYR A 207 -1.73 -8.67 -18.06
C TYR A 207 -2.10 -9.70 -16.99
N ARG A 208 -2.10 -10.99 -17.33
CA ARG A 208 -2.29 -12.10 -16.41
C ARG A 208 -1.54 -13.31 -16.93
N ASP A 209 -0.73 -13.93 -16.07
CA ASP A 209 -0.03 -15.20 -16.32
C ASP A 209 0.76 -15.22 -17.66
N GLY A 210 1.53 -14.17 -17.91
CA GLY A 210 2.35 -14.05 -19.12
C GLY A 210 1.61 -13.63 -20.39
N LYS A 211 0.31 -13.35 -20.31
CA LYS A 211 -0.53 -12.96 -21.45
C LYS A 211 -1.12 -11.57 -21.28
N VAL A 212 -1.17 -10.83 -22.37
CA VAL A 212 -1.88 -9.56 -22.45
C VAL A 212 -3.18 -9.79 -23.23
N SER A 213 -4.29 -9.38 -22.65
CA SER A 213 -5.59 -9.37 -23.30
C SER A 213 -6.20 -7.98 -23.26
N GLN A 214 -6.95 -7.60 -24.28
CA GLN A 214 -7.70 -6.35 -24.23
C GLN A 214 -8.97 -6.57 -23.40
N ILE A 215 -9.21 -5.65 -22.46
CA ILE A 215 -10.45 -5.63 -21.68
C ILE A 215 -11.55 -5.10 -22.61
N ALA A 216 -12.60 -5.90 -22.78
CA ALA A 216 -13.78 -5.48 -23.53
C ALA A 216 -14.56 -4.49 -22.70
N VAL A 217 -14.45 -3.20 -23.01
CA VAL A 217 -15.27 -2.16 -22.38
C VAL A 217 -16.46 -1.82 -23.24
N ARG A 218 -17.58 -1.47 -22.61
CA ARG A 218 -18.82 -1.07 -23.28
C ARG A 218 -18.61 0.22 -24.08
N GLU A 219 -19.38 0.41 -25.13
CA GLU A 219 -19.25 1.58 -26.01
C GLU A 219 -19.58 2.91 -25.30
N ASP A 220 -20.46 2.87 -24.27
CA ASP A 220 -20.86 4.02 -23.47
C ASP A 220 -19.86 4.39 -22.36
N VAL A 221 -18.79 3.61 -22.17
CA VAL A 221 -17.74 3.92 -21.22
C VAL A 221 -16.96 5.13 -21.71
N ARG A 222 -16.94 6.18 -20.90
CA ARG A 222 -16.15 7.38 -21.12
C ARG A 222 -14.71 7.20 -20.65
N LYS A 223 -14.52 6.57 -19.46
CA LYS A 223 -13.21 6.32 -18.85
C LYS A 223 -13.31 5.17 -17.88
N VAL A 224 -12.35 4.25 -17.88
CA VAL A 224 -12.12 3.31 -16.81
C VAL A 224 -11.26 4.00 -15.75
N LEU A 225 -11.67 3.93 -14.50
CA LEU A 225 -11.01 4.57 -13.35
C LEU A 225 -10.04 3.61 -12.69
N ASP A 226 -10.45 2.35 -12.55
CA ASP A 226 -9.67 1.31 -11.88
C ASP A 226 -10.09 -0.08 -12.36
N VAL A 227 -9.20 -1.07 -12.21
CA VAL A 227 -9.42 -2.47 -12.61
C VAL A 227 -8.82 -3.40 -11.55
N THR A 228 -9.54 -4.46 -11.24
CA THR A 228 -9.03 -5.55 -10.40
C THR A 228 -9.45 -6.90 -10.95
N VAL A 229 -8.86 -7.97 -10.41
CA VAL A 229 -9.21 -9.35 -10.70
C VAL A 229 -9.49 -10.05 -9.38
N SER A 230 -10.62 -10.75 -9.29
CA SER A 230 -10.96 -11.61 -8.16
C SER A 230 -11.63 -12.87 -8.70
N ASP A 231 -11.28 -14.04 -8.15
CA ASP A 231 -11.83 -15.34 -8.56
C ASP A 231 -11.78 -15.61 -10.07
N GLY A 232 -10.72 -15.07 -10.73
CA GLY A 232 -10.55 -15.20 -12.18
C GLY A 232 -11.39 -14.24 -13.03
N GLU A 233 -12.33 -13.52 -12.43
CA GLU A 233 -13.19 -12.53 -13.08
C GLU A 233 -12.54 -11.13 -13.05
N VAL A 234 -12.78 -10.33 -14.10
CA VAL A 234 -12.30 -8.95 -14.23
C VAL A 234 -13.39 -7.99 -13.80
N TYR A 235 -13.08 -7.15 -12.83
CA TYR A 235 -13.91 -6.05 -12.37
C TYR A 235 -13.29 -4.72 -12.76
N TYR A 236 -14.10 -3.78 -13.24
CA TYR A 236 -13.62 -2.43 -13.47
C TYR A 236 -14.62 -1.37 -13.04
N ILE A 237 -14.10 -0.25 -12.56
CA ILE A 237 -14.89 0.93 -12.21
C ILE A 237 -14.78 1.89 -13.40
N ALA A 238 -15.93 2.40 -13.86
CA ALA A 238 -15.97 3.28 -15.01
C ALA A 238 -16.92 4.45 -14.83
N THR A 239 -16.65 5.53 -15.58
CA THR A 239 -17.62 6.58 -15.83
C THR A 239 -18.26 6.37 -17.20
N LEU A 240 -19.58 6.59 -17.30
CA LEU A 240 -20.34 6.43 -18.51
C LEU A 240 -20.79 7.77 -19.07
N THR A 241 -21.07 7.79 -20.38
CA THR A 241 -21.67 8.95 -21.03
C THR A 241 -23.11 9.13 -20.54
N GLY A 242 -23.41 10.32 -20.02
CA GLY A 242 -24.77 10.66 -19.53
C GLY A 242 -25.07 10.17 -18.11
N ILE A 243 -24.12 9.49 -17.45
CA ILE A 243 -24.26 9.07 -16.03
C ILE A 243 -23.22 9.84 -15.22
N THR A 244 -23.66 10.44 -14.10
CA THR A 244 -22.82 11.31 -13.27
C THR A 244 -21.97 10.53 -12.26
N HIS A 245 -22.43 9.35 -11.84
CA HIS A 245 -21.75 8.51 -10.86
C HIS A 245 -20.99 7.36 -11.53
N PRO A 246 -19.87 6.92 -10.96
CA PRO A 246 -19.19 5.72 -11.41
C PRO A 246 -20.04 4.48 -11.30
N VAL A 247 -19.73 3.50 -12.13
CA VAL A 247 -20.35 2.18 -12.13
C VAL A 247 -19.28 1.12 -11.92
N LEU A 248 -19.65 0.04 -11.25
CA LEU A 248 -18.91 -1.21 -11.25
C LEU A 248 -19.39 -2.05 -12.42
N VAL A 249 -18.47 -2.61 -13.18
CA VAL A 249 -18.78 -3.52 -14.30
C VAL A 249 -18.01 -4.83 -14.09
N CYS A 250 -18.70 -5.93 -14.32
CA CYS A 250 -18.16 -7.30 -14.29
C CYS A 250 -18.89 -8.16 -15.32
N GLU A 251 -18.57 -9.44 -15.41
CA GLU A 251 -19.23 -10.36 -16.36
C GLU A 251 -20.75 -10.47 -16.11
N ASP A 252 -21.16 -10.47 -14.86
CA ASP A 252 -22.56 -10.57 -14.47
C ASP A 252 -23.39 -9.33 -14.81
N GLY A 253 -22.77 -8.18 -15.07
CA GLY A 253 -23.50 -6.95 -15.40
C GLY A 253 -22.82 -5.66 -14.99
N MET A 254 -23.64 -4.65 -14.81
CA MET A 254 -23.25 -3.31 -14.45
C MET A 254 -24.06 -2.82 -13.24
N TYR A 255 -23.38 -2.31 -12.26
CA TYR A 255 -23.96 -1.86 -11.00
C TYR A 255 -23.62 -0.41 -10.73
N MET A 256 -24.61 0.41 -10.41
CA MET A 256 -24.38 1.81 -10.04
C MET A 256 -23.87 1.90 -8.62
N LEU A 257 -22.77 2.63 -8.43
CA LEU A 257 -22.31 2.98 -7.10
C LEU A 257 -23.12 4.19 -6.60
N GLU A 258 -23.95 3.96 -5.58
CA GLU A 258 -24.84 4.98 -5.04
C GLU A 258 -24.11 5.97 -4.16
N PHE A 259 -23.79 7.14 -4.71
CA PHE A 259 -23.25 8.28 -3.97
C PHE A 259 -24.37 9.16 -3.42
N PRO A 260 -24.11 9.98 -2.37
CA PRO A 260 -25.06 10.99 -1.92
C PRO A 260 -25.45 11.94 -3.05
N LEU A 261 -26.64 12.50 -2.96
CA LEU A 261 -27.12 13.48 -3.94
C LEU A 261 -26.27 14.77 -3.88
N SER A 262 -26.08 15.38 -5.04
CA SER A 262 -25.38 16.67 -5.18
C SER A 262 -23.90 16.67 -4.75
N VAL A 263 -23.22 15.53 -4.85
CA VAL A 263 -21.76 15.45 -4.66
C VAL A 263 -21.06 15.36 -6.00
N ARG A 264 -19.79 15.82 -6.02
CA ARG A 264 -18.86 15.56 -7.11
C ARG A 264 -17.97 14.38 -6.71
N VAL A 265 -17.99 13.33 -7.51
CA VAL A 265 -17.06 12.21 -7.30
C VAL A 265 -15.66 12.61 -7.78
N ASP A 266 -14.67 12.58 -6.90
CA ASP A 266 -13.32 12.99 -7.16
C ASP A 266 -12.44 11.81 -7.57
N SER A 267 -12.62 10.65 -6.92
CA SER A 267 -11.96 9.40 -7.29
C SER A 267 -12.80 8.19 -6.88
N CYS A 268 -12.52 7.05 -7.52
CA CYS A 268 -13.11 5.78 -7.16
C CYS A 268 -12.10 4.68 -7.51
N ARG A 269 -11.79 3.78 -6.55
CA ARG A 269 -10.77 2.76 -6.71
C ARG A 269 -11.11 1.48 -5.95
N PHE A 270 -10.54 0.37 -6.39
CA PHE A 270 -10.53 -0.84 -5.59
C PHE A 270 -9.55 -0.72 -4.42
N ILE A 271 -9.92 -1.29 -3.30
CA ILE A 271 -9.01 -1.50 -2.18
C ILE A 271 -8.71 -2.98 -2.04
N ALA A 272 -7.45 -3.28 -1.69
CA ALA A 272 -7.03 -4.67 -1.52
C ALA A 272 -7.81 -5.30 -0.37
N ALA A 273 -8.50 -6.40 -0.69
CA ALA A 273 -9.22 -7.22 0.27
C ALA A 273 -9.14 -8.68 -0.21
N GLU A 274 -8.89 -9.60 0.70
CA GLU A 274 -8.80 -11.01 0.37
C GLU A 274 -10.18 -11.55 -0.06
N GLY A 275 -10.29 -11.97 -1.32
CA GLY A 275 -11.48 -12.62 -1.86
C GLY A 275 -12.73 -11.71 -1.97
N GLU A 276 -12.62 -10.42 -1.72
CA GLU A 276 -13.75 -9.50 -1.74
C GLU A 276 -13.50 -8.31 -2.68
N ILE A 277 -14.56 -7.84 -3.32
CA ILE A 277 -14.53 -6.62 -4.12
C ILE A 277 -14.95 -5.45 -3.24
N LEU A 278 -13.95 -4.73 -2.72
CA LEU A 278 -14.15 -3.50 -1.98
C LEU A 278 -13.77 -2.29 -2.82
N ILE A 279 -14.57 -1.26 -2.74
CA ILE A 279 -14.42 -0.03 -3.51
C ILE A 279 -14.43 1.15 -2.55
N GLU A 280 -13.43 2.02 -2.66
CA GLU A 280 -13.45 3.35 -2.08
C GLU A 280 -13.90 4.35 -3.12
N GLY A 281 -14.85 5.19 -2.75
CA GLY A 281 -15.20 6.39 -3.50
C GLY A 281 -14.90 7.64 -2.67
N VAL A 282 -14.13 8.58 -3.21
CA VAL A 282 -13.92 9.90 -2.62
C VAL A 282 -14.76 10.91 -3.37
N PHE A 283 -15.50 11.70 -2.63
CA PHE A 283 -16.36 12.72 -3.18
C PHE A 283 -16.34 14.01 -2.37
N SER A 284 -16.60 15.12 -3.04
CA SER A 284 -16.67 16.45 -2.43
C SER A 284 -18.11 16.92 -2.32
N THR A 285 -18.46 17.48 -1.16
CA THR A 285 -19.70 18.21 -0.95
C THR A 285 -19.61 19.62 -1.57
N HIS A 286 -20.72 20.35 -1.58
CA HIS A 286 -20.77 21.75 -2.01
C HIS A 286 -19.86 22.69 -1.14
N THR A 287 -19.50 22.26 0.07
CA THR A 287 -18.55 22.98 0.93
C THR A 287 -17.08 22.73 0.55
N GLY A 288 -16.82 21.82 -0.40
CA GLY A 288 -15.48 21.45 -0.83
C GLY A 288 -14.74 20.47 0.08
N LEU A 289 -15.38 20.00 1.17
CA LEU A 289 -14.80 18.97 2.03
C LEU A 289 -14.90 17.61 1.34
N MET A 290 -13.77 16.89 1.30
CA MET A 290 -13.72 15.54 0.78
C MET A 290 -14.21 14.54 1.82
N THR A 291 -14.88 13.50 1.36
CA THR A 291 -15.42 12.43 2.19
C THR A 291 -15.25 11.11 1.45
N SER A 292 -14.88 10.06 2.15
CA SER A 292 -14.86 8.71 1.57
C SER A 292 -16.14 7.95 1.88
N GLY A 293 -16.47 7.03 0.97
CA GLY A 293 -17.45 5.98 1.18
C GLY A 293 -16.89 4.63 0.76
N LEU A 294 -17.47 3.58 1.28
CA LEU A 294 -17.11 2.20 0.98
C LEU A 294 -18.29 1.44 0.40
N TRP A 295 -18.01 0.64 -0.61
CA TRP A 295 -18.93 -0.30 -1.22
C TRP A 295 -18.31 -1.69 -1.25
N ARG A 296 -19.13 -2.70 -0.94
CA ARG A 296 -18.80 -4.11 -1.15
C ARG A 296 -19.52 -4.55 -2.39
N LYS A 297 -18.79 -4.76 -3.48
CA LYS A 297 -19.36 -4.94 -4.81
C LYS A 297 -20.32 -3.77 -5.12
N GLU A 298 -21.63 -4.02 -5.30
CA GLU A 298 -22.64 -2.99 -5.55
C GLU A 298 -23.29 -2.42 -4.29
N VAL A 299 -23.12 -3.08 -3.15
CA VAL A 299 -23.77 -2.69 -1.90
C VAL A 299 -22.95 -1.62 -1.17
N ARG A 300 -23.58 -0.50 -0.87
CA ARG A 300 -22.96 0.53 -0.06
C ARG A 300 -22.82 0.07 1.40
N GLU A 301 -21.61 -0.13 1.85
CA GLU A 301 -21.30 -0.48 3.24
C GLU A 301 -21.47 0.72 4.17
N CYS A 302 -20.79 1.83 3.86
CA CYS A 302 -20.89 3.04 4.66
C CYS A 302 -20.50 4.30 3.88
N ILE A 303 -20.95 5.45 4.39
CA ILE A 303 -20.42 6.77 4.08
C ILE A 303 -19.84 7.34 5.38
N PHE A 304 -18.58 7.72 5.37
CA PHE A 304 -17.95 8.31 6.54
C PHE A 304 -18.47 9.73 6.80
N PRO A 305 -18.26 10.27 8.01
CA PRO A 305 -18.63 11.65 8.31
C PRO A 305 -17.96 12.63 7.34
N THR A 306 -18.65 13.75 7.07
CA THR A 306 -18.14 14.79 6.17
C THR A 306 -16.77 15.28 6.59
N GLY A 307 -15.84 15.32 5.65
CA GLY A 307 -14.46 15.68 5.88
C GLY A 307 -13.55 14.52 6.23
N MET A 308 -14.08 13.32 6.48
CA MET A 308 -13.28 12.13 6.77
C MET A 308 -12.98 11.37 5.49
N VAL A 309 -11.70 11.12 5.26
CA VAL A 309 -11.19 10.34 4.12
C VAL A 309 -10.49 9.09 4.61
N LEU A 310 -10.59 8.02 3.83
CA LEU A 310 -9.94 6.76 4.10
C LEU A 310 -8.42 6.91 3.95
N TRP A 311 -7.68 6.54 4.98
CA TRP A 311 -6.22 6.44 4.93
C TRP A 311 -5.77 5.02 4.63
N ALA A 312 -6.27 4.06 5.42
CA ALA A 312 -5.96 2.65 5.26
C ALA A 312 -7.16 1.79 5.67
N SER A 313 -7.23 0.57 5.17
CA SER A 313 -8.28 -0.39 5.49
C SER A 313 -7.72 -1.80 5.58
N CYS A 314 -8.41 -2.65 6.33
CA CYS A 314 -8.22 -4.09 6.35
C CYS A 314 -9.55 -4.80 6.54
N THR A 315 -9.61 -6.09 6.22
CA THR A 315 -10.81 -6.93 6.35
C THR A 315 -10.50 -8.17 7.19
N ASP A 316 -11.55 -8.75 7.76
CA ASP A 316 -11.49 -10.02 8.50
C ASP A 316 -12.46 -11.08 7.94
N GLY A 317 -12.85 -10.92 6.67
CA GLY A 317 -13.86 -11.78 6.03
C GLY A 317 -15.30 -11.52 6.47
N GLY A 318 -15.54 -10.69 7.49
CA GLY A 318 -16.88 -10.33 7.98
C GLY A 318 -17.14 -8.84 8.00
N GLY A 319 -16.11 -8.01 8.04
CA GLY A 319 -16.23 -6.57 8.14
C GLY A 319 -15.02 -5.80 7.64
N VAL A 320 -15.18 -4.50 7.47
CA VAL A 320 -14.10 -3.58 7.09
C VAL A 320 -13.73 -2.72 8.28
N SER A 321 -12.45 -2.73 8.62
CA SER A 321 -11.87 -1.79 9.59
C SER A 321 -11.02 -0.76 8.87
N CYS A 322 -11.14 0.50 9.27
CA CYS A 322 -10.53 1.62 8.58
C CYS A 322 -9.83 2.58 9.55
N LEU A 323 -8.77 3.18 9.07
CA LEU A 323 -8.19 4.38 9.63
C LEU A 323 -8.63 5.57 8.77
N LEU A 324 -9.24 6.56 9.40
CA LEU A 324 -9.78 7.75 8.77
C LEU A 324 -9.02 8.98 9.21
N ALA A 325 -8.74 9.87 8.28
CA ALA A 325 -8.14 11.17 8.55
C ALA A 325 -9.09 12.30 8.13
N HIS A 326 -9.19 13.36 8.93
CA HIS A 326 -9.95 14.52 8.55
C HIS A 326 -9.16 15.39 7.55
N CYS A 327 -9.77 15.78 6.45
CA CYS A 327 -9.10 16.47 5.35
C CYS A 327 -8.70 17.94 5.67
N SER A 328 -9.17 18.51 6.77
CA SER A 328 -8.89 19.89 7.16
C SER A 328 -8.56 20.08 8.66
N ALA A 329 -8.43 18.99 9.41
CA ALA A 329 -8.09 19.01 10.83
C ALA A 329 -7.19 17.81 11.16
N ASP A 330 -6.38 17.95 12.21
CA ASP A 330 -5.55 16.86 12.73
C ASP A 330 -6.41 15.90 13.58
N ASP A 331 -7.45 15.35 12.97
CA ASP A 331 -8.37 14.41 13.62
C ASP A 331 -8.30 13.05 12.91
N LEU A 332 -7.92 12.03 13.68
CA LEU A 332 -7.88 10.66 13.25
C LEU A 332 -8.98 9.86 13.94
N ARG A 333 -9.56 8.91 13.22
CA ARG A 333 -10.58 8.01 13.74
C ARG A 333 -10.32 6.60 13.26
N ILE A 334 -10.68 5.65 14.08
CA ILE A 334 -10.77 4.24 13.70
C ILE A 334 -12.23 3.96 13.41
N SER A 335 -12.51 3.31 12.29
CA SER A 335 -13.84 2.75 12.02
C SER A 335 -13.74 1.23 12.04
N ARG A 336 -14.58 0.58 12.82
CA ARG A 336 -14.71 -0.87 12.83
C ARG A 336 -16.14 -1.24 12.46
N CYS A 337 -16.32 -1.89 11.32
CA CYS A 337 -17.65 -2.25 10.79
C CYS A 337 -18.63 -1.07 10.80
N GLY A 338 -18.16 0.15 10.49
CA GLY A 338 -18.96 1.38 10.48
C GLY A 338 -19.10 2.10 11.84
N GLU A 339 -18.72 1.47 12.94
CA GLU A 339 -18.66 2.14 14.25
C GLU A 339 -17.37 2.97 14.36
N LEU A 340 -17.50 4.24 14.77
CA LEU A 340 -16.37 5.14 14.93
C LEU A 340 -15.81 5.08 16.34
N ILE A 341 -14.53 4.80 16.45
CA ILE A 341 -13.76 4.77 17.68
C ILE A 341 -12.78 5.96 17.66
N ALA A 342 -12.68 6.68 18.76
CA ALA A 342 -11.71 7.76 18.90
C ALA A 342 -10.29 7.21 18.81
N PHE A 343 -9.43 7.90 18.08
CA PHE A 343 -8.01 7.57 18.08
C PHE A 343 -7.41 7.89 19.45
N PRO A 344 -6.51 7.06 20.01
CA PRO A 344 -5.91 7.29 21.31
C PRO A 344 -5.21 8.64 21.41
N GLU A 345 -5.45 9.36 22.51
CA GLU A 345 -4.85 10.65 22.77
C GLU A 345 -3.32 10.57 22.85
N GLY A 346 -2.63 11.59 22.35
CA GLY A 346 -1.16 11.65 22.31
C GLY A 346 -0.52 10.77 21.22
N TYR A 347 -1.31 10.16 20.35
CA TYR A 347 -0.82 9.36 19.23
C TYR A 347 -1.33 9.88 17.88
N THR A 348 -0.55 9.60 16.85
CA THR A 348 -0.91 9.80 15.44
C THR A 348 -0.61 8.52 14.66
N ALA A 349 -1.12 8.40 13.44
CA ALA A 349 -0.71 7.37 12.50
C ALA A 349 0.24 7.97 11.47
N MET A 350 1.20 7.17 11.06
CA MET A 350 2.12 7.48 9.97
C MET A 350 2.33 6.19 9.16
N GLY A 351 2.74 6.34 7.91
CA GLY A 351 2.99 5.17 7.07
C GLY A 351 1.83 4.84 6.13
N THR A 352 2.03 3.79 5.34
CA THR A 352 1.18 3.47 4.17
C THR A 352 0.13 2.41 4.46
N ALA A 353 0.42 1.51 5.39
CA ALA A 353 -0.48 0.43 5.78
C ALA A 353 -0.41 0.15 7.29
N PRO A 354 -0.78 1.14 8.15
CA PRO A 354 -0.55 1.04 9.59
C PRO A 354 -1.60 0.19 10.31
N LEU A 355 -2.42 -0.58 9.62
CA LEU A 355 -3.42 -1.42 10.28
C LEU A 355 -3.56 -2.80 9.62
N ALA A 356 -3.90 -3.79 10.44
CA ALA A 356 -4.20 -5.16 10.02
C ALA A 356 -5.17 -5.83 11.00
N MET A 357 -5.92 -6.80 10.51
CA MET A 357 -6.74 -7.69 11.33
C MET A 357 -5.99 -8.99 11.59
N VAL A 358 -5.93 -9.44 12.85
CA VAL A 358 -5.23 -10.66 13.28
C VAL A 358 -6.12 -11.42 14.23
N ASP A 359 -6.55 -12.61 13.85
CA ASP A 359 -7.43 -13.46 14.66
C ASP A 359 -8.68 -12.68 15.20
N GLY A 360 -9.28 -11.81 14.38
CA GLY A 360 -10.43 -10.98 14.75
C GLY A 360 -10.11 -9.76 15.63
N ILE A 361 -8.82 -9.50 15.93
CA ILE A 361 -8.35 -8.34 16.70
C ILE A 361 -7.76 -7.30 15.76
N LEU A 362 -8.27 -6.08 15.82
CA LEU A 362 -7.73 -4.97 15.03
C LEU A 362 -6.41 -4.46 15.64
N HIS A 363 -5.36 -4.48 14.83
CA HIS A 363 -4.04 -3.92 15.16
C HIS A 363 -3.85 -2.62 14.40
N VAL A 364 -3.54 -1.53 15.11
CA VAL A 364 -3.28 -0.21 14.52
C VAL A 364 -1.92 0.30 14.97
N GLY A 365 -1.06 0.57 13.99
CA GLY A 365 0.26 1.17 14.23
C GLY A 365 0.15 2.65 14.55
N MET A 366 0.70 3.05 15.66
CA MET A 366 0.62 4.41 16.20
C MET A 366 1.99 4.95 16.54
N THR A 367 2.13 6.26 16.40
CA THR A 367 3.33 7.01 16.72
C THR A 367 3.00 8.01 17.80
N SER A 368 3.79 8.06 18.88
CA SER A 368 3.59 9.02 19.95
C SER A 368 3.93 10.43 19.47
N MET A 369 3.08 11.40 19.82
CA MET A 369 3.29 12.83 19.49
C MET A 369 4.24 13.51 20.48
N GLU A 370 4.40 13.00 21.71
CA GLU A 370 5.20 13.61 22.77
C GLU A 370 6.60 13.04 22.94
N GLY A 371 6.92 12.02 22.23
CA GLY A 371 8.24 11.35 22.33
C GLY A 371 8.17 9.98 21.74
N ALA A 372 8.75 9.87 20.80
CA ALA A 372 9.40 8.92 19.95
C ALA A 372 9.08 7.42 20.06
N GLN A 373 8.34 6.91 21.03
CA GLN A 373 8.04 5.49 21.10
C GLN A 373 6.76 5.13 20.36
N PRO A 374 6.83 4.40 19.24
CA PRO A 374 5.64 3.90 18.58
C PRO A 374 4.98 2.78 19.39
N ALA A 375 3.70 2.58 19.12
CA ALA A 375 2.91 1.56 19.77
C ALA A 375 1.97 0.87 18.78
N VAL A 376 1.51 -0.33 19.13
CA VAL A 376 0.41 -0.99 18.45
C VAL A 376 -0.80 -0.98 19.37
N TRP A 377 -1.88 -0.43 18.91
CA TRP A 377 -3.17 -0.50 19.57
C TRP A 377 -3.90 -1.78 19.11
N MET A 378 -4.43 -2.53 20.07
CA MET A 378 -5.09 -3.82 19.83
C MET A 378 -6.43 -3.81 20.57
N ASP A 379 -7.51 -3.43 19.91
CA ASP A 379 -8.88 -3.40 20.47
C ASP A 379 -8.98 -2.78 21.88
N GLY A 380 -8.26 -1.70 22.14
CA GLY A 380 -8.25 -0.99 23.43
C GLY A 380 -6.94 -1.11 24.20
N ASP A 381 -6.16 -2.16 23.97
CA ASP A 381 -4.85 -2.32 24.59
C ASP A 381 -3.74 -1.67 23.76
N LEU A 382 -2.82 -0.98 24.45
CA LEU A 382 -1.70 -0.29 23.81
C LEU A 382 -0.37 -0.97 24.14
N LYS A 383 0.29 -1.52 23.12
CA LYS A 383 1.59 -2.17 23.28
C LYS A 383 2.70 -1.30 22.69
N LYS A 384 3.53 -0.72 23.56
CA LYS A 384 4.67 0.10 23.16
C LYS A 384 5.78 -0.76 22.54
N LEU A 385 6.42 -0.25 21.50
CA LEU A 385 7.61 -0.84 20.87
C LEU A 385 8.85 -0.04 21.24
N ASN A 386 9.98 -0.74 21.38
CA ASN A 386 11.21 -0.11 21.86
C ASN A 386 12.10 0.37 20.70
N PHE A 387 11.67 1.44 20.02
CA PHE A 387 12.48 2.16 19.06
C PHE A 387 12.04 3.62 18.94
N ASN A 388 12.90 4.49 18.40
CA ASN A 388 12.66 5.92 18.24
C ASN A 388 12.21 6.23 16.81
N GLY A 389 10.91 6.29 16.55
CA GLY A 389 10.45 6.53 15.18
C GLY A 389 8.98 6.24 14.96
N TYR A 390 8.63 5.75 13.77
CA TYR A 390 7.25 5.49 13.41
C TYR A 390 7.03 4.12 12.77
N ILE A 391 5.81 3.63 12.89
CA ILE A 391 5.36 2.41 12.22
C ILE A 391 4.92 2.77 10.79
N SER A 392 5.50 2.10 9.82
CA SER A 392 5.15 2.24 8.41
C SER A 392 4.05 1.29 7.98
N SER A 393 4.10 0.04 8.43
CA SER A 393 3.08 -0.95 8.08
C SER A 393 2.92 -2.02 9.14
N ILE A 394 1.74 -2.62 9.17
CA ILE A 394 1.46 -3.89 9.84
C ILE A 394 1.03 -4.91 8.79
N SER A 395 1.54 -6.11 8.89
CA SER A 395 1.18 -7.23 8.02
C SER A 395 0.97 -8.50 8.83
N VAL A 396 0.24 -9.45 8.30
CA VAL A 396 -0.08 -10.72 8.94
C VAL A 396 0.44 -11.85 8.08
N TRP A 397 0.93 -12.88 8.73
CA TRP A 397 1.28 -14.15 8.11
C TRP A 397 0.59 -15.28 8.85
N GLU A 398 -0.15 -16.06 8.11
CA GLU A 398 -0.82 -17.28 8.58
C GLU A 398 -0.03 -18.48 8.05
N PRO A 399 0.71 -19.21 8.93
CA PRO A 399 1.60 -20.29 8.51
C PRO A 399 0.87 -21.56 8.04
#